data_0fc420a0eb294644f17293b03fcfc8fb
#
_entry.id   0fc420a0eb294644f17293b03fcfc8fb
#
_cell.length_a   1.000
_cell.length_b   1.000
_cell.length_c   1.000
_cell.angle_alpha   90.00
_cell.angle_beta   90.00
_cell.angle_gamma   90.00
#
_symmetry.space_group_name_H-M   'P 1'
#
loop_
_entity.id
_entity.type
_entity.pdbx_description
1 polymer ?
#
loop_
_entity_poly.entity_id
_entity_poly.type
_entity_poly.pdbx_seq_one_letter_code
_entity_poly.pdbx_strand_id
1 'polypeptide(L)'
;MISYLLDTHILLWWRTEFRQLSKAQARVLQELEDQGQPAGLSAISLREFAMMIHRRRISIDTPLDTWLDSIESNPLITILPLTPKIAAESGRLGDDFPRDPADQIIVATARCHGLTLITADEGIRKWNKIKLV
;
A
#
# COMPACT_ATOMS: atom_id res chain seq x y z
N MET A 1 -7.90 7.82 13.31
CA MET A 1 -8.25 8.12 11.89
C MET A 1 -7.06 7.84 10.98
N ILE A 2 -7.30 7.23 9.84
CA ILE A 2 -6.25 6.91 8.86
C ILE A 2 -6.14 8.06 7.87
N SER A 3 -4.91 8.53 7.61
CA SER A 3 -4.64 9.61 6.67
C SER A 3 -3.85 9.16 5.45
N TYR A 4 -3.17 8.02 5.56
CA TYR A 4 -2.27 7.52 4.52
C TYR A 4 -2.62 6.10 4.14
N LEU A 5 -2.48 5.79 2.84
CA LEU A 5 -2.53 4.44 2.31
C LEU A 5 -1.14 4.06 1.83
N LEU A 6 -0.67 2.88 2.19
CA LEU A 6 0.64 2.38 1.76
C LEU A 6 0.49 1.56 0.48
N ASP A 7 1.30 1.89 -0.53
CA ASP A 7 1.49 0.99 -1.65
C ASP A 7 2.24 -0.26 -1.16
N THR A 8 2.10 -1.36 -1.86
CA THR A 8 2.62 -2.66 -1.45
C THR A 8 4.11 -2.62 -1.10
N HIS A 9 4.95 -2.06 -1.97
CA HIS A 9 6.39 -1.98 -1.73
C HIS A 9 6.75 -1.06 -0.57
N ILE A 10 5.94 -0.04 -0.29
CA ILE A 10 6.19 0.89 0.82
C ILE A 10 6.13 0.14 2.15
N LEU A 11 5.12 -0.71 2.36
CA LEU A 11 5.07 -1.52 3.57
C LEU A 11 6.28 -2.45 3.68
N LEU A 12 6.64 -3.09 2.58
CA LEU A 12 7.78 -4.00 2.53
C LEU A 12 9.07 -3.26 2.92
N TRP A 13 9.32 -2.10 2.33
CA TRP A 13 10.52 -1.31 2.63
C TRP A 13 10.51 -0.77 4.06
N TRP A 14 9.37 -0.33 4.55
CA TRP A 14 9.25 0.14 5.93
C TRP A 14 9.68 -0.93 6.93
N ARG A 15 9.34 -2.17 6.63
CA ARG A 15 9.62 -3.30 7.52
C ARG A 15 10.99 -3.92 7.31
N THR A 16 11.54 -3.89 6.10
CA THR A 16 12.73 -4.68 5.75
C THR A 16 13.86 -3.87 5.11
N GLU A 17 13.54 -2.79 4.41
CA GLU A 17 14.53 -2.04 3.64
C GLU A 17 14.26 -0.53 3.71
N PHE A 18 14.35 0.02 4.89
CA PHE A 18 14.01 1.42 5.17
C PHE A 18 14.75 2.42 4.25
N ARG A 19 15.96 2.06 3.80
CA ARG A 19 16.76 2.91 2.92
C ARG A 19 16.14 3.14 1.54
N GLN A 20 15.23 2.26 1.11
CA GLN A 20 14.54 2.42 -0.17
C GLN A 20 13.53 3.56 -0.15
N LEU A 21 13.09 3.97 1.02
CA LEU A 21 12.13 5.05 1.17
C LEU A 21 12.78 6.40 0.87
N SER A 22 12.01 7.31 0.25
CA SER A 22 12.45 8.70 0.13
C SER A 22 12.49 9.36 1.51
N LYS A 23 13.18 10.50 1.62
CA LYS A 23 13.23 11.25 2.89
C LYS A 23 11.85 11.65 3.36
N ALA A 24 10.99 12.09 2.43
CA ALA A 24 9.62 12.48 2.75
C ALA A 24 8.80 11.28 3.24
N GLN A 25 8.91 10.13 2.56
CA GLN A 25 8.22 8.90 2.95
C GLN A 25 8.69 8.41 4.32
N ALA A 26 10.00 8.38 4.54
CA ALA A 26 10.56 7.96 5.81
C ALA A 26 10.09 8.85 6.96
N ARG A 27 10.01 10.16 6.74
CA ARG A 27 9.53 11.11 7.73
C ARG A 27 8.08 10.84 8.11
N VAL A 28 7.21 10.68 7.13
CA VAL A 28 5.78 10.40 7.37
C VAL A 28 5.62 9.11 8.16
N LEU A 29 6.30 8.05 7.76
CA LEU A 29 6.19 6.76 8.43
C LEU A 29 6.73 6.81 9.86
N GLN A 30 7.83 7.54 10.06
CA GLN A 30 8.38 7.72 11.41
C GLN A 30 7.41 8.49 12.31
N GLU A 31 6.77 9.53 11.78
CA GLU A 31 5.78 10.29 12.55
C GLU A 31 4.57 9.42 12.92
N LEU A 32 4.10 8.59 12.01
CA LEU A 32 3.00 7.66 12.30
C LEU A 32 3.39 6.69 13.42
N GLU A 33 4.60 6.15 13.35
CA GLU A 33 5.10 5.23 14.36
C GLU A 33 5.22 5.92 15.73
N ASP A 34 5.80 7.12 15.77
CA ASP A 34 5.96 7.88 17.00
C ASP A 34 4.63 8.24 17.65
N GLN A 35 3.62 8.49 16.84
CA GLN A 35 2.29 8.86 17.32
C GLN A 35 1.37 7.66 17.56
N GLY A 36 1.81 6.45 17.20
CA GLY A 36 0.97 5.25 17.28
C GLY A 36 -0.23 5.31 16.34
N GLN A 37 -0.11 6.03 15.21
CA GLN A 37 -1.19 6.19 14.24
C GLN A 37 -1.07 5.15 13.14
N PRO A 38 -2.13 4.40 12.84
CA PRO A 38 -2.08 3.40 11.78
C PRO A 38 -2.14 4.04 10.38
N ALA A 39 -1.52 3.35 9.42
CA ALA A 39 -1.70 3.60 8.00
C ALA A 39 -2.61 2.52 7.41
N GLY A 40 -3.30 2.85 6.33
CA GLY A 40 -4.11 1.90 5.59
C GLY A 40 -3.27 1.06 4.65
N LEU A 41 -3.70 -0.17 4.43
CA LEU A 41 -3.14 -1.08 3.44
C LEU A 41 -4.31 -1.73 2.70
N SER A 42 -4.32 -1.66 1.38
CA SER A 42 -5.36 -2.36 0.60
C SER A 42 -5.25 -3.87 0.79
N ALA A 43 -6.39 -4.54 0.93
CA ALA A 43 -6.40 -6.00 1.01
C ALA A 43 -5.72 -6.66 -0.19
N ILE A 44 -5.71 -6.02 -1.37
CA ILE A 44 -5.04 -6.56 -2.55
C ILE A 44 -3.52 -6.67 -2.35
N SER A 45 -2.94 -5.84 -1.48
CA SER A 45 -1.50 -5.92 -1.19
C SER A 45 -1.11 -7.23 -0.53
N LEU A 46 -2.01 -7.84 0.25
CA LEU A 46 -1.76 -9.17 0.83
C LEU A 46 -1.53 -10.21 -0.27
N ARG A 47 -2.35 -10.16 -1.31
CA ARG A 47 -2.18 -11.05 -2.46
C ARG A 47 -0.87 -10.76 -3.21
N GLU A 48 -0.52 -9.49 -3.36
CA GLU A 48 0.74 -9.13 -4.00
C GLU A 48 1.95 -9.68 -3.23
N PHE A 49 1.94 -9.57 -1.92
CA PHE A 49 3.00 -10.15 -1.08
C PHE A 49 3.08 -11.67 -1.28
N ALA A 50 1.94 -12.36 -1.26
CA ALA A 50 1.90 -13.81 -1.47
C ALA A 50 2.51 -14.19 -2.82
N MET A 51 2.22 -13.43 -3.87
CA MET A 51 2.77 -13.68 -5.20
C MET A 51 4.27 -13.39 -5.29
N MET A 52 4.72 -12.32 -4.63
CA MET A 52 6.15 -12.00 -4.58
C MET A 52 6.95 -13.11 -3.90
N ILE A 53 6.42 -13.64 -2.79
CA ILE A 53 7.05 -14.72 -2.04
C ILE A 53 7.04 -16.00 -2.86
N HIS A 54 5.90 -16.33 -3.47
CA HIS A 54 5.77 -17.51 -4.33
C HIS A 54 6.74 -17.46 -5.53
N ARG A 55 6.91 -16.29 -6.12
CA ARG A 55 7.82 -16.08 -7.26
C ARG A 55 9.26 -15.82 -6.84
N ARG A 56 9.56 -15.97 -5.57
CA ARG A 56 10.90 -15.79 -4.98
C ARG A 56 11.51 -14.40 -5.23
N ARG A 57 10.67 -13.37 -5.37
CA ARG A 57 11.12 -11.99 -5.49
C ARG A 57 11.51 -11.40 -4.15
N ILE A 58 10.92 -11.88 -3.08
CA ILE A 58 11.28 -11.57 -1.69
C ILE A 58 11.35 -12.87 -0.92
N SER A 59 12.16 -12.90 0.14
CA SER A 59 12.24 -14.04 1.04
C SER A 59 11.85 -13.63 2.46
N ILE A 60 11.22 -14.57 3.15
CA ILE A 60 10.76 -14.37 4.52
C ILE A 60 11.23 -15.56 5.37
N ASP A 61 11.41 -15.33 6.68
CA ASP A 61 11.93 -16.33 7.60
C ASP A 61 10.85 -17.19 8.24
N THR A 62 9.59 -16.88 8.01
CA THR A 62 8.44 -17.58 8.59
C THR A 62 7.55 -18.14 7.50
N PRO A 63 6.65 -19.09 7.82
CA PRO A 63 5.65 -19.53 6.86
C PRO A 63 4.81 -18.34 6.34
N LEU A 64 4.38 -18.44 5.09
CA LEU A 64 3.62 -17.38 4.42
C LEU A 64 2.39 -16.94 5.24
N ASP A 65 1.60 -17.91 5.70
CA ASP A 65 0.38 -17.61 6.47
C ASP A 65 0.70 -16.80 7.73
N THR A 66 1.74 -17.20 8.45
CA THR A 66 2.19 -16.51 9.66
C THR A 66 2.64 -15.10 9.35
N TRP A 67 3.36 -14.91 8.26
CA TRP A 67 3.86 -13.59 7.85
C TRP A 67 2.70 -12.66 7.50
N LEU A 68 1.72 -13.13 6.72
CA LEU A 68 0.53 -12.35 6.38
C LEU A 68 -0.30 -12.02 7.61
N ASP A 69 -0.47 -12.97 8.53
CA ASP A 69 -1.16 -12.74 9.81
C ASP A 69 -0.46 -11.65 10.62
N SER A 70 0.86 -11.59 10.57
CA SER A 70 1.63 -10.57 11.28
C SER A 70 1.35 -9.16 10.77
N ILE A 71 1.05 -9.02 9.48
CA ILE A 71 0.65 -7.74 8.90
C ILE A 71 -0.72 -7.34 9.44
N GLU A 72 -1.68 -8.26 9.39
CA GLU A 72 -3.06 -8.00 9.86
C GLU A 72 -3.09 -7.62 11.34
N SER A 73 -2.28 -8.26 12.16
CA SER A 73 -2.25 -8.01 13.61
C SER A 73 -1.38 -6.83 14.02
N ASN A 74 -0.67 -6.21 13.09
CA ASN A 74 0.17 -5.05 13.41
C ASN A 74 -0.69 -3.84 13.72
N PRO A 75 -0.57 -3.23 14.92
CA PRO A 75 -1.41 -2.09 15.31
C PRO A 75 -1.17 -0.83 14.46
N LEU A 76 -0.06 -0.76 13.73
CA LEU A 76 0.23 0.36 12.82
C LEU A 76 -0.33 0.16 11.41
N ILE A 77 -1.02 -0.95 11.16
CA ILE A 77 -1.60 -1.27 9.85
C ILE A 77 -3.09 -1.53 10.00
N THR A 78 -3.90 -0.88 9.18
CA THR A 78 -5.32 -1.18 9.03
C THR A 78 -5.56 -1.67 7.62
N ILE A 79 -6.00 -2.92 7.49
CA ILE A 79 -6.31 -3.49 6.19
C ILE A 79 -7.67 -2.99 5.73
N LEU A 80 -7.72 -2.40 4.54
CA LEU A 80 -8.94 -1.87 3.94
C LEU A 80 -9.46 -2.86 2.89
N PRO A 81 -10.70 -3.33 3.02
CA PRO A 81 -11.25 -4.32 2.11
C PRO A 81 -11.55 -3.74 0.73
N LEU A 82 -11.63 -4.61 -0.27
CA LEU A 82 -12.15 -4.26 -1.58
C LEU A 82 -13.69 -4.22 -1.48
N THR A 83 -14.25 -3.02 -1.59
CA THR A 83 -15.70 -2.82 -1.52
C THR A 83 -16.26 -2.62 -2.92
N PRO A 84 -17.61 -2.73 -3.10
CA PRO A 84 -18.23 -2.40 -4.38
C PRO A 84 -17.90 -0.99 -4.87
N LYS A 85 -17.85 -0.02 -3.97
CA LYS A 85 -17.49 1.37 -4.30
C LYS A 85 -16.06 1.47 -4.84
N ILE A 86 -15.12 0.80 -4.21
CA ILE A 86 -13.71 0.79 -4.64
C ILE A 86 -13.59 0.06 -5.98
N ALA A 87 -14.26 -1.07 -6.14
CA ALA A 87 -14.27 -1.80 -7.40
C ALA A 87 -14.79 -0.93 -8.55
N ALA A 88 -15.88 -0.21 -8.34
CA ALA A 88 -16.43 0.69 -9.35
C ALA A 88 -15.45 1.83 -9.67
N GLU A 89 -14.85 2.44 -8.64
CA GLU A 89 -13.89 3.53 -8.83
C GLU A 89 -12.63 3.08 -9.56
N SER A 90 -12.17 1.83 -9.32
CA SER A 90 -11.00 1.32 -10.02
C SER A 90 -11.18 1.25 -11.53
N GLY A 91 -12.41 1.10 -12.00
CA GLY A 91 -12.74 1.14 -13.42
C GLY A 91 -12.89 2.54 -13.99
N ARG A 92 -12.88 3.57 -13.15
CA ARG A 92 -13.10 4.97 -13.56
C ARG A 92 -11.83 5.83 -13.52
N LEU A 93 -10.67 5.24 -13.33
CA LEU A 93 -9.42 6.01 -13.21
C LEU A 93 -9.00 6.68 -14.52
N GLY A 94 -9.50 6.20 -15.64
CA GLY A 94 -9.20 6.74 -16.96
C GLY A 94 -8.22 5.87 -17.73
N ASP A 95 -8.20 6.06 -19.06
CA ASP A 95 -7.38 5.25 -19.95
C ASP A 95 -5.89 5.56 -19.83
N ASP A 96 -5.55 6.69 -19.23
CA ASP A 96 -4.17 7.13 -19.00
C ASP A 96 -3.56 6.54 -17.72
N PHE A 97 -4.36 5.82 -16.93
CA PHE A 97 -3.85 5.13 -15.75
C PHE A 97 -3.22 3.78 -16.13
N PRO A 98 -2.12 3.35 -15.46
CA PRO A 98 -1.50 2.05 -15.72
C PRO A 98 -2.50 0.89 -15.61
N ARG A 99 -2.31 -0.13 -16.43
CA ARG A 99 -3.26 -1.26 -16.53
C ARG A 99 -3.12 -2.33 -15.47
N ASP A 100 -2.24 -2.16 -14.52
CA ASP A 100 -2.07 -3.13 -13.43
C ASP A 100 -3.31 -3.12 -12.53
N PRO A 101 -4.04 -4.25 -12.39
CA PRO A 101 -5.27 -4.28 -11.59
C PRO A 101 -5.05 -3.98 -10.11
N ALA A 102 -3.93 -4.42 -9.54
CA ALA A 102 -3.63 -4.15 -8.14
C ALA A 102 -3.42 -2.64 -7.91
N ASP A 103 -2.67 -1.98 -8.79
CA ASP A 103 -2.45 -0.54 -8.72
C ASP A 103 -3.77 0.23 -8.85
N GLN A 104 -4.65 -0.21 -9.74
CA GLN A 104 -5.98 0.39 -9.92
C GLN A 104 -6.80 0.30 -8.62
N ILE A 105 -6.78 -0.85 -7.96
CA ILE A 105 -7.51 -1.05 -6.70
C ILE A 105 -6.91 -0.20 -5.58
N ILE A 106 -5.58 -0.14 -5.48
CA ILE A 106 -4.90 0.66 -4.46
C ILE A 106 -5.24 2.14 -4.63
N VAL A 107 -5.12 2.67 -5.83
CA VAL A 107 -5.43 4.09 -6.09
C VAL A 107 -6.91 4.39 -5.86
N ALA A 108 -7.81 3.49 -6.30
CA ALA A 108 -9.23 3.64 -6.04
C ALA A 108 -9.54 3.64 -4.54
N THR A 109 -8.85 2.81 -3.77
CA THR A 109 -8.98 2.77 -2.30
C THR A 109 -8.60 4.11 -1.68
N ALA A 110 -7.46 4.68 -2.10
CA ALA A 110 -7.02 5.99 -1.62
C ALA A 110 -8.05 7.06 -1.96
N ARG A 111 -8.56 7.04 -3.18
CA ARG A 111 -9.55 8.02 -3.64
C ARG A 111 -10.86 7.92 -2.87
N CYS A 112 -11.39 6.72 -2.69
CA CYS A 112 -12.66 6.50 -1.98
C CYS A 112 -12.58 6.87 -0.50
N HIS A 113 -11.44 6.67 0.14
CA HIS A 113 -11.24 6.99 1.56
C HIS A 113 -10.64 8.37 1.79
N GLY A 114 -10.33 9.13 0.72
CA GLY A 114 -9.72 10.45 0.85
C GLY A 114 -8.30 10.41 1.44
N LEU A 115 -7.54 9.37 1.14
CA LEU A 115 -6.20 9.16 1.71
C LEU A 115 -5.10 9.65 0.79
N THR A 116 -3.98 10.06 1.39
CA THR A 116 -2.75 10.30 0.66
C THR A 116 -2.04 8.97 0.43
N LEU A 117 -1.70 8.67 -0.81
CA LEU A 117 -1.00 7.42 -1.15
C LEU A 117 0.51 7.62 -1.03
N ILE A 118 1.15 6.75 -0.29
CA ILE A 118 2.61 6.69 -0.22
C ILE A 118 3.04 5.62 -1.24
N THR A 119 3.74 6.05 -2.28
CA THR A 119 4.15 5.15 -3.37
C THR A 119 5.46 5.59 -4.00
N ALA A 120 6.23 4.62 -4.46
CA ALA A 120 7.40 4.84 -5.29
C ALA A 120 7.14 4.46 -6.76
N ASP A 121 5.93 4.01 -7.10
CA ASP A 121 5.58 3.61 -8.45
C ASP A 121 5.59 4.81 -9.40
N GLU A 122 6.46 4.77 -10.39
CA GLU A 122 6.63 5.89 -11.34
C GLU A 122 5.37 6.14 -12.17
N GLY A 123 4.65 5.08 -12.55
CA GLY A 123 3.42 5.21 -13.32
C GLY A 123 2.33 5.95 -12.56
N ILE A 124 2.15 5.62 -11.30
CA ILE A 124 1.18 6.30 -10.42
C ILE A 124 1.60 7.74 -10.20
N ARG A 125 2.88 7.97 -9.90
CA ARG A 125 3.41 9.31 -9.65
C ARG A 125 3.30 10.20 -10.89
N LYS A 126 3.51 9.66 -12.05
CA LYS A 126 3.37 10.38 -13.33
C LYS A 126 1.91 10.73 -13.62
N TRP A 127 0.99 9.81 -13.33
CA TRP A 127 -0.44 10.04 -13.49
C TRP A 127 -0.95 11.16 -12.57
N ASN A 128 -0.51 11.19 -11.33
CA ASN A 128 -0.58 12.33 -10.39
C ASN A 128 -1.98 12.95 -10.20
N LYS A 129 -3.03 12.16 -10.13
CA LYS A 129 -4.40 12.67 -9.94
C LYS A 129 -4.97 12.37 -8.55
N ILE A 130 -4.10 12.07 -7.59
CA ILE A 130 -4.41 11.93 -6.17
C ILE A 130 -3.26 12.53 -5.36
N LYS A 131 -3.47 12.69 -4.05
CA LYS A 131 -2.40 13.17 -3.17
C LYS A 131 -1.35 12.07 -2.98
N LEU A 132 -0.09 12.41 -3.15
CA LEU A 132 1.04 11.48 -3.11
C LEU A 132 2.14 11.95 -2.16
N VAL A 133 2.79 10.96 -1.54
CA VAL A 133 4.07 11.15 -0.83
C VAL A 133 5.12 10.20 -1.40
#